data_4828e8bbb2ba457cfb9483d06eda4797
#
_entry.id   4828e8bbb2ba457cfb9483d06eda4797
#
_cell.length_a   1.000
_cell.length_b   1.000
_cell.length_c   1.000
_cell.angle_alpha   90.00
_cell.angle_beta   90.00
_cell.angle_gamma   90.00
#
_symmetry.space_group_name_H-M   'P 1'
#
loop_
_entity.id
_entity.type
_entity.pdbx_description
1 polymer ?
#
loop_
_entity_poly.entity_id
_entity_poly.type
_entity_poly.pdbx_seq_one_letter_code
_entity_poly.pdbx_strand_id
1 'polypeptide(L)'
;MLFSQDIGVDLGTANTLVFVKGKGIVIREPSVVAVDERTNPKTVVAVGADAKRMIGRTPGSITAVRPIKDGVIADFDMTADMLKEFIKRAISSSPFNRARVMICIPSGVTEVERRAVH
;
A
#
# COMPACT_ATOMS: atom_id res chain seq x y z
N MET A 1 -13.73 -25.77 -2.90
CA MET A 1 -12.57 -25.44 -3.72
C MET A 1 -12.07 -24.05 -3.43
N LEU A 2 -10.78 -23.93 -3.21
CA LEU A 2 -10.18 -22.64 -2.93
C LEU A 2 -9.70 -22.02 -4.22
N PHE A 3 -10.06 -20.78 -4.44
CA PHE A 3 -9.61 -20.03 -5.60
C PHE A 3 -8.48 -19.10 -5.20
N SER A 4 -7.40 -19.12 -5.95
CA SER A 4 -6.34 -18.15 -5.78
C SER A 4 -6.66 -16.92 -6.61
N GLN A 5 -6.47 -15.75 -6.02
CA GLN A 5 -6.47 -14.52 -6.77
C GLN A 5 -5.04 -14.07 -6.98
N ASP A 6 -4.71 -13.74 -8.20
CA ASP A 6 -3.41 -13.17 -8.50
C ASP A 6 -3.54 -11.65 -8.44
N ILE A 7 -2.75 -11.06 -7.57
CA ILE A 7 -2.77 -9.63 -7.33
C ILE A 7 -1.41 -9.06 -7.64
N GLY A 8 -1.37 -8.04 -8.46
CA GLY A 8 -0.17 -7.29 -8.73
C GLY A 8 -0.25 -5.94 -8.05
N VAL A 9 0.82 -5.52 -7.42
CA VAL A 9 0.91 -4.21 -6.80
C VAL A 9 2.07 -3.46 -7.42
N ASP A 10 1.79 -2.27 -7.92
CA ASP A 10 2.81 -1.38 -8.44
C ASP A 10 3.00 -0.25 -7.42
N LEU A 11 4.09 -0.32 -6.66
CA LEU A 11 4.40 0.67 -5.64
C LEU A 11 5.14 1.84 -6.25
N GLY A 12 4.41 2.91 -6.49
CA GLY A 12 5.01 4.13 -7.01
C GLY A 12 5.29 5.14 -5.91
N THR A 13 6.20 6.07 -6.17
CA THR A 13 6.49 7.16 -5.24
C THR A 13 5.24 8.02 -5.00
N ALA A 14 4.49 8.31 -6.05
CA ALA A 14 3.30 9.15 -5.95
C ALA A 14 2.03 8.33 -5.74
N ASN A 15 1.90 7.22 -6.47
CA ASN A 15 0.66 6.43 -6.47
C ASN A 15 0.97 4.95 -6.42
N THR A 16 0.08 4.21 -5.78
CA THR A 16 0.10 2.76 -5.74
C THR A 16 -1.07 2.24 -6.57
N LEU A 17 -0.80 1.28 -7.44
CA LEU A 17 -1.81 0.62 -8.25
C LEU A 17 -1.94 -0.82 -7.81
N VAL A 18 -3.17 -1.31 -7.73
CA VAL A 18 -3.42 -2.73 -7.44
C VAL A 18 -4.23 -3.32 -8.59
N PHE A 19 -3.73 -4.41 -9.13
CA PHE A 19 -4.35 -5.16 -10.20
C PHE A 19 -4.86 -6.48 -9.66
N VAL A 20 -6.03 -6.89 -10.10
CA VAL A 20 -6.52 -8.24 -9.83
C VAL A 20 -6.69 -8.93 -11.15
N LYS A 21 -6.12 -10.10 -11.32
CA LYS A 21 -6.23 -10.86 -12.55
C LYS A 21 -7.68 -11.08 -12.92
N GLY A 22 -8.03 -10.73 -14.14
CA GLY A 22 -9.39 -10.83 -14.63
C GLY A 22 -10.24 -9.60 -14.38
N LYS A 23 -9.79 -8.69 -13.52
CA LYS A 23 -10.53 -7.46 -13.23
C LYS A 23 -9.79 -6.18 -13.63
N GLY A 24 -8.48 -6.27 -13.82
CA GLY A 24 -7.67 -5.11 -14.16
C GLY A 24 -7.29 -4.29 -12.94
N ILE A 25 -7.10 -2.99 -13.11
CA ILE A 25 -6.74 -2.09 -12.02
C ILE A 25 -7.97 -1.84 -11.16
N VAL A 26 -7.91 -2.26 -9.91
CA VAL A 26 -9.03 -2.10 -8.98
C VAL A 26 -8.77 -1.02 -7.94
N ILE A 27 -7.52 -0.64 -7.73
CA ILE A 27 -7.15 0.43 -6.80
C ILE A 27 -6.09 1.29 -7.45
N ARG A 28 -6.30 2.59 -7.34
CA ARG A 28 -5.32 3.60 -7.72
C ARG A 28 -5.37 4.67 -6.64
N GLU A 29 -4.38 4.68 -5.78
CA GLU A 29 -4.40 5.53 -4.60
C GLU A 29 -3.05 6.20 -4.40
N PRO A 30 -3.03 7.39 -3.81
CA PRO A 30 -1.74 8.01 -3.45
C PRO A 30 -0.95 7.14 -2.50
N SER A 31 0.36 7.09 -2.68
CA SER A 31 1.27 6.35 -1.80
C SER A 31 1.57 7.21 -0.58
N VAL A 32 0.60 7.33 0.31
CA VAL A 32 0.72 8.15 1.50
C VAL A 32 -0.06 7.52 2.64
N VAL A 33 0.46 7.69 3.85
CA VAL A 33 -0.25 7.29 5.07
C VAL A 33 -0.37 8.48 5.99
N ALA A 34 -1.45 8.51 6.78
CA ALA A 34 -1.63 9.48 7.85
C ALA A 34 -1.34 8.78 9.16
N VAL A 35 -0.51 9.40 9.98
CA VAL A 35 0.00 8.81 11.21
C VAL A 35 -0.36 9.70 12.36
N ASP A 36 -0.84 9.10 13.44
CA ASP A 36 -1.08 9.82 14.68
C ASP A 36 0.21 9.83 15.49
N GLU A 37 0.77 11.03 15.66
CA GLU A 37 2.02 11.22 16.38
C GLU A 37 1.89 11.06 17.89
N ARG A 38 0.68 11.07 18.41
CA ARG A 38 0.43 10.97 19.85
C ARG A 38 0.61 9.58 20.40
N THR A 39 0.53 8.57 19.54
CA THR A 39 0.63 7.18 19.99
C THR A 39 2.08 6.70 19.97
N ASN A 40 2.39 5.71 20.81
CA ASN A 40 3.70 5.11 20.86
C ASN A 40 3.55 3.59 20.91
N PRO A 41 3.87 2.87 19.81
CA PRO A 41 4.38 3.41 18.56
C PRO A 41 3.32 4.20 17.78
N LYS A 42 3.77 4.97 16.81
CA LYS A 42 2.88 5.77 15.96
C LYS A 42 1.88 4.87 15.26
N THR A 43 0.64 5.31 15.20
CA THR A 43 -0.44 4.55 14.60
C THR A 43 -0.82 5.10 13.24
N VAL A 44 -0.91 4.23 12.25
CA VAL A 44 -1.45 4.59 10.95
C VAL A 44 -2.97 4.68 11.08
N VAL A 45 -3.52 5.85 10.81
CA VAL A 45 -4.96 6.10 10.96
C VAL A 45 -5.69 6.16 9.63
N ALA A 46 -4.98 6.34 8.53
CA ALA A 46 -5.56 6.33 7.20
C ALA A 46 -4.48 6.07 6.17
N VAL A 47 -4.90 5.61 4.99
CA VAL A 47 -3.98 5.34 3.88
C VAL A 47 -4.58 5.88 2.59
N GLY A 48 -3.72 6.17 1.61
CA GLY A 48 -4.15 6.55 0.28
C GLY A 48 -4.93 7.86 0.24
N ALA A 49 -6.01 7.87 -0.50
CA ALA A 49 -6.83 9.08 -0.67
C ALA A 49 -7.40 9.59 0.65
N ASP A 50 -7.75 8.68 1.56
CA ASP A 50 -8.25 9.07 2.87
C ASP A 50 -7.18 9.80 3.67
N ALA A 51 -5.95 9.30 3.63
CA ALA A 51 -4.83 9.96 4.29
C ALA A 51 -4.61 11.35 3.72
N LYS A 52 -4.66 11.47 2.40
CA LYS A 52 -4.45 12.74 1.74
C LYS A 52 -5.51 13.78 2.13
N ARG A 53 -6.76 13.35 2.22
CA ARG A 53 -7.83 14.24 2.66
C ARG A 53 -7.67 14.68 4.11
N MET A 54 -7.26 13.74 4.95
CA MET A 54 -7.12 13.98 6.39
C MET A 54 -6.04 15.01 6.70
N ILE A 55 -4.94 14.98 5.97
CA ILE A 55 -3.79 15.84 6.22
C ILE A 55 -4.14 17.32 6.17
N GLY A 56 -5.03 17.72 5.28
CA GLY A 56 -5.39 19.12 5.14
C GLY A 56 -6.44 19.62 6.14
N ARG A 57 -7.00 18.75 6.97
CA ARG A 57 -8.17 19.08 7.78
C ARG A 57 -8.07 18.72 9.25
N THR A 58 -7.09 17.93 9.61
CA THR A 58 -6.96 17.40 10.97
C THR A 58 -5.92 18.18 11.74
N PRO A 59 -6.16 18.47 13.02
CA PRO A 59 -5.19 19.20 13.82
C PRO A 59 -3.86 18.46 13.95
N GLY A 60 -2.87 19.20 14.29
CA GLY A 60 -1.45 18.94 14.21
C GLY A 60 -0.85 17.65 14.73
N SER A 61 -1.61 16.75 15.33
CA SER A 61 -1.06 15.46 15.73
C SER A 61 -1.04 14.44 14.60
N ILE A 62 -1.71 14.72 13.49
CA ILE A 62 -1.76 13.82 12.34
C ILE A 62 -0.80 14.34 11.27
N THR A 63 0.15 13.50 10.90
CA THR A 63 1.14 13.87 9.90
C THR A 63 1.11 12.93 8.71
N ALA A 64 1.58 13.43 7.59
CA ALA A 64 1.70 12.64 6.37
C ALA A 64 3.06 11.98 6.30
N VAL A 65 3.07 10.71 5.94
CA VAL A 65 4.30 9.99 5.65
C VAL A 65 4.19 9.39 4.25
N ARG A 66 5.22 9.61 3.44
CA ARG A 66 5.33 8.97 2.13
C ARG A 66 6.30 7.82 2.27
N PRO A 67 5.79 6.59 2.33
CA PRO A 67 6.69 5.45 2.60
C PRO A 67 7.58 5.07 1.43
N ILE A 68 7.27 5.54 0.23
CA ILE A 68 8.12 5.34 -0.94
C ILE A 68 8.65 6.68 -1.39
N LYS A 69 9.97 6.83 -1.43
CA LYS A 69 10.65 8.05 -1.87
C LYS A 69 11.65 7.72 -2.95
N ASP A 70 11.56 8.43 -4.07
CA ASP A 70 12.47 8.25 -5.19
C ASP A 70 12.58 6.79 -5.64
N GLY A 71 11.43 6.10 -5.66
CA GLY A 71 11.37 4.71 -6.09
C GLY A 71 11.91 3.71 -5.08
N VAL A 72 12.17 4.13 -3.84
CA VAL A 72 12.75 3.27 -2.80
C VAL A 72 11.82 3.26 -1.59
N ILE A 73 11.68 2.09 -1.00
CA ILE A 73 10.90 1.96 0.24
C ILE A 73 11.70 2.62 1.37
N ALA A 74 11.18 3.73 1.88
CA ALA A 74 11.81 4.48 2.95
C ALA A 74 11.36 4.00 4.34
N ASP A 75 10.16 3.43 4.42
CA ASP A 75 9.61 2.91 5.67
C ASP A 75 8.87 1.62 5.39
N PHE A 76 9.46 0.50 5.83
CA PHE A 76 8.89 -0.82 5.55
C PHE A 76 7.60 -1.08 6.31
N ASP A 77 7.54 -0.67 7.56
CA ASP A 77 6.35 -0.94 8.38
C ASP A 77 5.13 -0.20 7.85
N MET A 78 5.30 1.07 7.51
CA MET A 78 4.20 1.86 6.97
C MET A 78 3.82 1.40 5.57
N THR A 79 4.79 0.99 4.76
CA THR A 79 4.50 0.40 3.46
C THR A 79 3.67 -0.88 3.62
N ALA A 80 4.04 -1.73 4.58
CA ALA A 80 3.30 -2.96 4.84
C ALA A 80 1.86 -2.66 5.27
N ASP A 81 1.69 -1.70 6.16
CA ASP A 81 0.35 -1.31 6.62
C ASP A 81 -0.51 -0.77 5.47
N MET A 82 0.07 0.07 4.64
CA MET A 82 -0.60 0.60 3.46
C MET A 82 -1.02 -0.51 2.50
N LEU A 83 -0.10 -1.42 2.22
CA LEU A 83 -0.37 -2.54 1.32
C LEU A 83 -1.43 -3.47 1.86
N LYS A 84 -1.39 -3.77 3.15
CA LYS A 84 -2.42 -4.61 3.76
C LYS A 84 -3.80 -4.03 3.54
N GLU A 85 -3.94 -2.73 3.73
CA GLU A 85 -5.23 -2.08 3.55
C GLU A 85 -5.68 -2.11 2.09
N PHE A 86 -4.79 -1.83 1.17
CA PHE A 86 -5.13 -1.84 -0.25
C PHE A 86 -5.48 -3.25 -0.73
N ILE A 87 -4.71 -4.24 -0.32
CA ILE A 87 -4.97 -5.62 -0.71
C ILE A 87 -6.29 -6.10 -0.13
N LYS A 88 -6.55 -5.76 1.12
CA LYS A 88 -7.80 -6.09 1.77
C LYS A 88 -9.01 -5.53 1.01
N ARG A 89 -8.91 -4.29 0.55
CA ARG A 89 -9.98 -3.69 -0.28
C ARG A 89 -10.12 -4.39 -1.61
N ALA A 90 -9.01 -4.80 -2.21
CA ALA A 90 -9.02 -5.44 -3.52
C ALA A 90 -9.67 -6.81 -3.51
N ILE A 91 -9.54 -7.55 -2.41
CA ILE A 91 -10.07 -8.91 -2.30
C ILE A 91 -11.27 -9.01 -1.39
N SER A 92 -11.90 -7.93 -1.11
CA SER A 92 -12.79 -7.63 0.01
C SER A 92 -13.90 -8.61 0.32
N SER A 93 -14.23 -9.55 -0.51
CA SER A 93 -15.52 -10.20 -0.34
C SER A 93 -15.48 -11.68 -0.03
N SER A 94 -14.34 -12.33 0.00
CA SER A 94 -14.35 -13.76 0.26
C SER A 94 -13.28 -14.16 1.26
N PRO A 95 -13.72 -14.69 2.41
CA PRO A 95 -12.77 -15.14 3.44
C PRO A 95 -12.00 -16.39 3.02
N PHE A 96 -12.43 -17.04 1.95
CA PHE A 96 -11.79 -18.27 1.48
C PHE A 96 -10.79 -18.05 0.37
N ASN A 97 -10.67 -16.85 -0.12
CA ASN A 97 -9.74 -16.57 -1.19
C ASN A 97 -8.31 -16.50 -0.68
N ARG A 98 -7.44 -17.19 -1.35
CA ARG A 98 -6.02 -17.02 -1.20
C ARG A 98 -5.54 -16.03 -2.25
N ALA A 99 -4.69 -15.13 -1.85
CA ALA A 99 -4.12 -14.19 -2.77
C ALA A 99 -2.65 -14.50 -2.98
N ARG A 100 -2.25 -14.51 -4.25
CA ARG A 100 -0.83 -14.48 -4.59
C ARG A 100 -0.51 -13.04 -4.95
N VAL A 101 0.40 -12.45 -4.20
CA VAL A 101 0.70 -11.03 -4.35
C VAL A 101 2.08 -10.86 -4.92
N MET A 102 2.16 -10.17 -6.04
CA MET A 102 3.43 -9.81 -6.64
C MET A 102 3.57 -8.31 -6.53
N ILE A 103 4.65 -7.88 -5.92
CA ILE A 103 4.88 -6.45 -5.68
C ILE A 103 5.99 -5.97 -6.59
N CYS A 104 5.69 -4.94 -7.36
CA CYS A 104 6.66 -4.30 -8.24
C CYS A 104 7.01 -2.95 -7.64
N ILE A 105 8.29 -2.71 -7.46
CA ILE A 105 8.79 -1.41 -7.06
C ILE A 105 9.29 -0.75 -8.35
N PRO A 106 8.67 0.35 -8.76
CA PRO A 106 9.05 0.96 -10.03
C PRO A 106 10.45 1.54 -9.94
N SER A 107 11.01 1.82 -11.04
CA SER A 107 12.30 2.44 -11.32
C SER A 107 13.40 2.13 -10.30
N GLY A 108 14.52 1.68 -10.82
CA GLY A 108 15.67 1.33 -9.98
C GLY A 108 15.59 -0.06 -9.38
N VAL A 109 14.54 -0.81 -9.64
CA VAL A 109 14.41 -2.16 -9.13
C VAL A 109 15.41 -3.06 -9.84
N THR A 110 16.21 -3.77 -9.05
CA THR A 110 17.13 -4.77 -9.56
C THR A 110 16.50 -6.16 -9.43
N GLU A 111 17.12 -7.13 -10.11
CA GLU A 111 16.69 -8.51 -9.95
C GLU A 111 16.78 -8.97 -8.51
N VAL A 112 17.77 -8.50 -7.80
CA VAL A 112 17.97 -8.85 -6.39
C VAL A 112 16.81 -8.34 -5.56
N GLU A 113 16.40 -7.11 -5.77
CA GLU A 113 15.28 -6.53 -5.03
C GLU A 113 13.98 -7.26 -5.31
N ARG A 114 13.74 -7.60 -6.58
CA ARG A 114 12.55 -8.36 -6.93
C ARG A 114 12.50 -9.72 -6.25
N ARG A 115 13.62 -10.40 -6.16
CA ARG A 115 13.68 -11.67 -5.45
C ARG A 115 13.45 -11.50 -3.96
N ALA A 116 13.89 -10.39 -3.40
CA ALA A 116 13.69 -10.12 -1.98
C ALA A 116 12.23 -9.89 -1.61
N VAL A 117 11.40 -9.39 -2.53
CA VAL A 117 9.98 -9.17 -2.24
C VAL A 117 9.12 -10.38 -2.54
N HIS A 118 9.69 -11.40 -3.15
CA HIS A 118 8.98 -12.64 -3.31
C HIS A 118 9.04 -13.45 -2.03
#